data_2a79e19bd8866301abea94319c0bcbde
#
_entry.id   2a79e19bd8866301abea94319c0bcbde
#
_cell.length_a   1.000
_cell.length_b   1.000
_cell.length_c   1.000
_cell.angle_alpha   90.00
_cell.angle_beta   90.00
_cell.angle_gamma   90.00
#
_symmetry.space_group_name_H-M   'P 1'
#
loop_
_entity.id
_entity.type
_entity.pdbx_description
1 polymer ?
#
loop_
_entity_poly.entity_id
_entity_poly.type
_entity_poly.pdbx_seq_one_letter_code
_entity_poly.pdbx_strand_id
1 'polypeptide(L)'
;LLLLPDGREKIQQFQADFFRAPRIECKQNSLTAFQESLTDEAGGRIYGFQLAPIKDGDILLTRSMHSFGWRHGHAALVTSAAAGQTLEAISLGVDSTYQSTNGWRDWPTFMLLRPKPEYREKAAQAVAFANEHLAGIPYNLVAGIFTSKFQEAPGGTQCAHLVWEAYQSTGLDLDSDGGKIVTVKDLANSEYLDVVQVFGVDPEEIWP
;
A
#
# COMPACT_ATOMS: atom_id res chain seq x y z
N LEU A 1 13.55 3.20 -14.14
CA LEU A 1 13.89 1.90 -14.76
C LEU A 1 12.82 1.45 -15.75
N LEU A 2 11.53 1.51 -15.41
CA LEU A 2 10.43 1.08 -16.30
C LEU A 2 10.38 1.83 -17.65
N LEU A 3 10.88 3.06 -17.70
CA LEU A 3 10.92 3.87 -18.92
C LEU A 3 12.13 3.56 -19.83
N LEU A 4 13.04 2.70 -19.39
CA LEU A 4 14.18 2.27 -20.20
C LEU A 4 13.77 1.10 -21.11
N PRO A 5 14.33 0.99 -22.33
CA PRO A 5 13.99 -0.10 -23.28
C PRO A 5 14.16 -1.51 -22.71
N ASP A 6 15.12 -1.68 -21.78
CA ASP A 6 15.42 -2.95 -21.09
C ASP A 6 15.06 -2.93 -19.59
N GLY A 7 14.22 -1.98 -19.16
CA GLY A 7 13.91 -1.75 -17.75
C GLY A 7 13.22 -2.93 -17.09
N ARG A 8 12.29 -3.59 -17.80
CA ARG A 8 11.61 -4.80 -17.33
C ARG A 8 12.59 -5.94 -17.09
N GLU A 9 13.42 -6.26 -18.09
CA GLU A 9 14.38 -7.36 -17.99
C GLU A 9 15.35 -7.15 -16.83
N LYS A 10 15.84 -5.91 -16.63
CA LYS A 10 16.72 -5.56 -15.52
C LYS A 10 16.05 -5.73 -14.16
N ILE A 11 14.77 -5.36 -14.03
CA ILE A 11 14.01 -5.55 -12.79
C ILE A 11 13.82 -7.04 -12.53
N GLN A 12 13.39 -7.81 -13.53
CA GLN A 12 13.17 -9.25 -13.41
C GLN A 12 14.47 -9.98 -13.05
N GLN A 13 15.58 -9.64 -13.70
CA GLN A 13 16.89 -10.25 -13.40
C GLN A 13 17.34 -9.91 -11.97
N PHE A 14 17.24 -8.66 -11.56
CA PHE A 14 17.57 -8.24 -10.19
C PHE A 14 16.72 -9.01 -9.16
N GLN A 15 15.41 -9.13 -9.38
CA GLN A 15 14.53 -9.87 -8.50
C GLN A 15 14.88 -11.36 -8.46
N ALA A 16 15.13 -11.99 -9.61
CA ALA A 16 15.52 -13.39 -9.69
C ALA A 16 16.84 -13.67 -8.95
N ASP A 17 17.82 -12.78 -9.07
CA ASP A 17 19.10 -12.89 -8.38
C ASP A 17 18.95 -12.67 -6.86
N PHE A 18 18.15 -11.68 -6.47
CA PHE A 18 17.89 -11.39 -5.06
C PHE A 18 17.18 -12.54 -4.37
N PHE A 19 16.08 -13.04 -4.94
CA PHE A 19 15.26 -14.10 -4.32
C PHE A 19 15.88 -15.51 -4.34
N ARG A 20 17.13 -15.67 -4.80
CA ARG A 20 17.88 -16.94 -4.65
C ARG A 20 18.35 -17.19 -3.22
N ALA A 21 18.67 -16.13 -2.48
CA ALA A 21 19.28 -16.23 -1.15
C ALA A 21 18.27 -16.03 0.00
N PRO A 22 17.40 -15.00 0.01
CA PRO A 22 16.48 -14.81 1.11
C PRO A 22 15.34 -15.83 1.10
N ARG A 23 14.79 -16.05 2.29
CA ARG A 23 13.57 -16.85 2.49
C ARG A 23 12.38 -15.92 2.67
N ILE A 24 11.21 -16.41 2.30
CA ILE A 24 9.94 -15.75 2.62
C ILE A 24 9.32 -16.51 3.78
N GLU A 25 9.18 -15.85 4.92
CA GLU A 25 8.44 -16.35 6.07
C GLU A 25 7.07 -15.72 6.14
N CYS A 26 6.07 -16.53 6.46
CA CYS A 26 4.72 -16.06 6.72
C CYS A 26 4.49 -16.05 8.24
N LYS A 27 4.20 -14.86 8.79
CA LYS A 27 3.91 -14.67 10.21
C LYS A 27 2.49 -14.16 10.41
N GLN A 28 1.84 -14.65 11.46
CA GLN A 28 0.53 -14.15 11.84
C GLN A 28 0.69 -12.78 12.55
N ASN A 29 0.06 -11.75 12.01
CA ASN A 29 0.09 -10.40 12.57
C ASN A 29 -1.05 -10.14 13.55
N SER A 30 -2.18 -10.78 13.31
CA SER A 30 -3.39 -10.62 14.11
C SER A 30 -4.21 -11.89 14.07
N LEU A 31 -5.38 -11.87 14.67
CA LEU A 31 -6.28 -13.01 14.67
C LEU A 31 -6.60 -13.54 13.25
N THR A 32 -6.65 -12.65 12.27
CA THR A 32 -7.08 -12.98 10.90
C THR A 32 -6.05 -12.68 9.81
N ALA A 33 -5.02 -11.87 10.11
CA ALA A 33 -4.07 -11.39 9.11
C ALA A 33 -2.71 -12.07 9.24
N PHE A 34 -2.16 -12.46 8.09
CA PHE A 34 -0.84 -13.02 7.92
C PHE A 34 -0.01 -12.11 7.03
N GLN A 35 1.24 -11.92 7.40
CA GLN A 35 2.23 -11.14 6.66
C GLN A 35 3.37 -12.02 6.22
N GLU A 36 3.75 -11.89 4.95
CA GLU A 36 5.00 -12.45 4.44
C GLU A 36 6.13 -11.44 4.68
N SER A 37 7.30 -11.94 5.07
CA SER A 37 8.50 -11.11 5.28
C SER A 37 9.73 -11.79 4.73
N LEU A 38 10.68 -10.99 4.26
CA LEU A 38 12.00 -11.46 3.84
C LEU A 38 12.86 -11.76 5.06
N THR A 39 13.47 -12.95 5.08
CA THR A 39 14.37 -13.38 6.14
C THR A 39 15.63 -14.02 5.59
N ASP A 40 16.71 -13.99 6.37
CA ASP A 40 17.92 -14.77 6.14
C ASP A 40 17.73 -16.24 6.57
N GLU A 41 18.77 -17.05 6.44
CA GLU A 41 18.76 -18.45 6.82
C GLU A 41 18.54 -18.66 8.33
N ALA A 42 18.88 -17.69 9.16
CA ALA A 42 18.70 -17.71 10.62
C ALA A 42 17.33 -17.14 11.06
N GLY A 43 16.47 -16.72 10.13
CA GLY A 43 15.18 -16.09 10.40
C GLY A 43 15.26 -14.61 10.79
N GLY A 44 16.42 -13.97 10.59
CA GLY A 44 16.61 -12.53 10.76
C GLY A 44 15.94 -11.75 9.62
N ARG A 45 15.33 -10.59 9.93
CA ARG A 45 14.70 -9.72 8.89
C ARG A 45 15.76 -9.20 7.92
N ILE A 46 15.41 -9.21 6.64
CA ILE A 46 16.22 -8.63 5.57
C ILE A 46 15.46 -7.50 4.91
N TYR A 47 16.13 -6.38 4.70
CA TYR A 47 15.61 -5.31 3.85
C TYR A 47 15.95 -5.59 2.38
N GLY A 48 14.91 -5.88 1.56
CA GLY A 48 15.08 -6.26 0.17
C GLY A 48 15.48 -5.11 -0.75
N PHE A 49 15.17 -3.86 -0.35
CA PHE A 49 15.40 -2.70 -1.19
C PHE A 49 15.61 -1.43 -0.37
N GLN A 50 16.16 -0.42 -1.02
CA GLN A 50 16.11 0.95 -0.51
C GLN A 50 14.87 1.63 -1.04
N LEU A 51 14.13 2.31 -0.14
CA LEU A 51 12.98 3.08 -0.53
C LEU A 51 13.41 4.29 -1.36
N ALA A 52 12.82 4.46 -2.54
CA ALA A 52 12.99 5.66 -3.33
C ALA A 52 12.51 6.90 -2.52
N PRO A 53 12.98 8.11 -2.85
CA PRO A 53 12.53 9.31 -2.16
C PRO A 53 11.01 9.43 -2.19
N ILE A 54 10.39 9.23 -1.02
CA ILE A 54 8.94 9.35 -0.82
C ILE A 54 8.53 10.81 -0.70
N LYS A 55 7.23 11.06 -0.92
CA LYS A 55 6.57 12.36 -0.72
C LYS A 55 5.30 12.18 0.08
N ASP A 56 4.84 13.25 0.72
CA ASP A 56 3.54 13.27 1.35
C ASP A 56 2.45 12.99 0.30
N GLY A 57 1.53 12.11 0.64
CA GLY A 57 0.49 11.61 -0.27
C GLY A 57 0.92 10.43 -1.17
N ASP A 58 2.17 9.99 -1.15
CA ASP A 58 2.53 8.74 -1.81
C ASP A 58 1.76 7.56 -1.20
N ILE A 59 1.57 6.54 -2.00
CA ILE A 59 0.83 5.34 -1.62
C ILE A 59 1.78 4.15 -1.67
N LEU A 60 1.87 3.42 -0.57
CA LEU A 60 2.63 2.18 -0.49
C LEU A 60 1.68 1.00 -0.63
N LEU A 61 2.00 0.05 -1.50
CA LEU A 61 1.23 -1.17 -1.68
C LEU A 61 2.12 -2.41 -1.57
N THR A 62 1.53 -3.51 -1.08
CA THR A 62 2.13 -4.84 -1.13
C THR A 62 1.08 -5.90 -1.41
N ARG A 63 1.51 -7.02 -2.00
CA ARG A 63 0.70 -8.24 -2.17
C ARG A 63 0.94 -9.26 -1.05
N SER A 64 1.85 -8.96 -0.13
CA SER A 64 2.39 -9.90 0.84
C SER A 64 1.56 -10.01 2.13
N MET A 65 0.30 -9.59 2.10
CA MET A 65 -0.64 -9.74 3.20
C MET A 65 -1.86 -10.55 2.76
N HIS A 66 -2.29 -11.48 3.62
CA HIS A 66 -3.45 -12.32 3.35
C HIS A 66 -4.24 -12.67 4.62
N SER A 67 -5.52 -12.98 4.45
CA SER A 67 -6.41 -13.42 5.51
C SER A 67 -7.22 -14.62 5.02
N PHE A 68 -7.34 -15.66 5.83
CA PHE A 68 -8.10 -16.87 5.50
C PHE A 68 -7.74 -17.49 4.12
N GLY A 69 -6.48 -17.42 3.72
CA GLY A 69 -5.99 -17.89 2.43
C GLY A 69 -6.23 -16.94 1.24
N TRP A 70 -6.93 -15.82 1.44
CA TRP A 70 -7.09 -14.79 0.43
C TRP A 70 -5.98 -13.74 0.53
N ARG A 71 -5.21 -13.61 -0.54
CA ARG A 71 -4.13 -12.63 -0.68
C ARG A 71 -4.71 -11.28 -1.12
N HIS A 72 -5.16 -10.50 -0.16
CA HIS A 72 -5.79 -9.19 -0.39
C HIS A 72 -4.77 -8.05 -0.50
N GLY A 73 -3.54 -8.27 -0.05
CA GLY A 73 -2.51 -7.24 0.01
C GLY A 73 -2.72 -6.23 1.15
N HIS A 74 -1.92 -5.16 1.13
CA HIS A 74 -2.02 -4.05 2.08
C HIS A 74 -1.68 -2.73 1.41
N ALA A 75 -2.27 -1.65 1.91
CA ALA A 75 -2.07 -0.29 1.43
C ALA A 75 -1.82 0.67 2.59
N ALA A 76 -0.99 1.68 2.35
CA ALA A 76 -0.73 2.77 3.29
C ALA A 76 -0.63 4.12 2.58
N LEU A 77 -1.02 5.17 3.27
CA LEU A 77 -0.82 6.55 2.83
C LEU A 77 0.40 7.15 3.53
N VAL A 78 1.35 7.69 2.78
CA VAL A 78 2.47 8.45 3.35
C VAL A 78 1.96 9.80 3.85
N THR A 79 1.93 9.97 5.17
CA THR A 79 1.45 11.20 5.81
C THR A 79 2.56 12.19 6.14
N SER A 80 3.80 11.70 6.28
CA SER A 80 4.99 12.54 6.43
C SER A 80 6.22 11.85 5.84
N ALA A 81 6.65 12.31 4.69
CA ALA A 81 7.88 11.84 4.06
C ALA A 81 9.12 12.20 4.89
N ALA A 82 9.12 13.38 5.50
CA ALA A 82 10.22 13.84 6.36
C ALA A 82 10.42 12.97 7.61
N ALA A 83 9.31 12.45 8.19
CA ALA A 83 9.33 11.54 9.33
C ALA A 83 9.40 10.06 8.93
N GLY A 84 9.30 9.73 7.63
CA GLY A 84 9.15 8.36 7.14
C GLY A 84 7.90 7.69 7.73
N GLN A 85 6.76 8.38 7.72
CA GLN A 85 5.53 7.98 8.39
C GLN A 85 4.42 7.67 7.40
N THR A 86 3.68 6.59 7.66
CA THR A 86 2.42 6.24 6.99
C THR A 86 1.25 6.27 7.96
N LEU A 87 0.03 6.39 7.45
CA LEU A 87 -1.21 6.05 8.14
C LEU A 87 -1.77 4.76 7.55
N GLU A 88 -2.12 3.80 8.41
CA GLU A 88 -2.51 2.44 8.01
C GLU A 88 -3.68 1.90 8.84
N ALA A 89 -4.62 1.23 8.18
CA ALA A 89 -5.61 0.36 8.83
C ALA A 89 -5.18 -1.09 8.60
N ILE A 90 -4.69 -1.77 9.63
CA ILE A 90 -3.94 -3.02 9.49
C ILE A 90 -4.84 -4.25 9.60
N SER A 91 -5.71 -4.33 10.60
CA SER A 91 -6.52 -5.54 10.84
C SER A 91 -7.67 -5.31 11.81
N LEU A 92 -8.60 -6.26 11.86
CA LEU A 92 -9.71 -6.26 12.81
C LEU A 92 -9.21 -6.17 14.25
N GLY A 93 -9.84 -5.29 15.02
CA GLY A 93 -9.53 -5.06 16.44
C GLY A 93 -8.37 -4.08 16.68
N VAL A 94 -7.82 -3.50 15.61
CA VAL A 94 -6.78 -2.46 15.68
C VAL A 94 -7.29 -1.23 14.94
N ASP A 95 -7.27 -0.09 15.61
CA ASP A 95 -7.62 1.18 14.98
C ASP A 95 -6.53 1.61 14.00
N SER A 96 -6.89 2.42 13.00
CA SER A 96 -5.94 2.99 12.06
C SER A 96 -4.87 3.79 12.80
N THR A 97 -3.61 3.59 12.44
CA THR A 97 -2.48 4.10 13.21
C THR A 97 -1.30 4.51 12.33
N TYR A 98 -0.47 5.39 12.88
CA TYR A 98 0.77 5.77 12.21
C TYR A 98 1.83 4.69 12.35
N GLN A 99 2.50 4.39 11.24
CA GLN A 99 3.56 3.40 11.14
C GLN A 99 4.82 4.01 10.49
N SER A 100 5.93 3.29 10.60
CA SER A 100 7.18 3.67 9.92
C SER A 100 7.26 3.03 8.54
N THR A 101 7.64 3.81 7.53
CA THR A 101 7.93 3.31 6.19
C THR A 101 9.04 2.27 6.14
N ASN A 102 9.91 2.20 7.18
CA ASN A 102 10.96 1.18 7.25
C ASN A 102 10.40 -0.25 7.35
N GLY A 103 9.23 -0.45 7.94
CA GLY A 103 8.56 -1.75 8.02
C GLY A 103 8.17 -2.31 6.65
N TRP A 104 8.12 -1.46 5.63
CA TRP A 104 7.76 -1.88 4.26
C TRP A 104 8.91 -2.53 3.50
N ARG A 105 10.15 -2.38 3.96
CA ARG A 105 11.36 -2.82 3.26
C ARG A 105 11.66 -4.32 3.40
N ASP A 106 11.04 -5.00 4.33
CA ASP A 106 11.16 -6.46 4.52
C ASP A 106 10.03 -7.26 3.85
N TRP A 107 9.13 -6.60 3.14
CA TRP A 107 8.08 -7.29 2.41
C TRP A 107 8.63 -7.85 1.08
N PRO A 108 8.27 -9.10 0.71
CA PRO A 108 8.73 -9.70 -0.55
C PRO A 108 8.12 -9.05 -1.79
N THR A 109 7.04 -8.29 -1.65
CA THR A 109 6.45 -7.50 -2.74
C THR A 109 6.20 -6.07 -2.29
N PHE A 110 6.50 -5.10 -3.14
CA PHE A 110 6.34 -3.68 -2.81
C PHE A 110 6.09 -2.84 -4.06
N MET A 111 5.25 -1.84 -3.92
CA MET A 111 5.05 -0.78 -4.90
C MET A 111 4.93 0.56 -4.20
N LEU A 112 5.58 1.57 -4.78
CA LEU A 112 5.42 2.97 -4.44
C LEU A 112 4.68 3.65 -5.59
N LEU A 113 3.49 4.14 -5.31
CA LEU A 113 2.68 4.89 -6.26
C LEU A 113 2.62 6.37 -5.85
N ARG A 114 2.46 7.24 -6.83
CA ARG A 114 2.41 8.69 -6.64
C ARG A 114 1.36 9.30 -7.56
N PRO A 115 0.56 10.28 -7.09
CA PRO A 115 -0.32 11.03 -7.97
C PRO A 115 0.45 11.65 -9.13
N LYS A 116 -0.09 11.54 -10.33
CA LYS A 116 0.46 12.16 -11.53
C LYS A 116 0.65 13.66 -11.32
N PRO A 117 1.57 14.30 -12.07
CA PRO A 117 1.92 15.70 -11.87
C PRO A 117 0.73 16.67 -11.78
N GLU A 118 -0.31 16.43 -12.56
CA GLU A 118 -1.54 17.24 -12.61
C GLU A 118 -2.42 17.13 -11.36
N TYR A 119 -2.22 16.07 -10.53
CA TYR A 119 -2.98 15.82 -9.32
C TYR A 119 -2.19 16.03 -8.03
N ARG A 120 -0.95 16.53 -8.11
CA ARG A 120 -0.06 16.69 -6.94
C ARG A 120 -0.62 17.57 -5.84
N GLU A 121 -1.38 18.60 -6.20
CA GLU A 121 -1.99 19.50 -5.21
C GLU A 121 -3.00 18.77 -4.31
N LYS A 122 -3.62 17.73 -4.83
CA LYS A 122 -4.58 16.91 -4.09
C LYS A 122 -3.91 16.05 -3.00
N ALA A 123 -2.62 15.72 -3.16
CA ALA A 123 -1.89 14.91 -2.18
C ALA A 123 -1.86 15.55 -0.78
N ALA A 124 -1.56 16.85 -0.70
CA ALA A 124 -1.53 17.56 0.59
C ALA A 124 -2.93 17.63 1.24
N GLN A 125 -3.98 17.81 0.44
CA GLN A 125 -5.37 17.83 0.92
C GLN A 125 -5.79 16.43 1.40
N ALA A 126 -5.46 15.37 0.67
CA ALA A 126 -5.72 13.98 1.06
C ALA A 126 -5.03 13.63 2.38
N VAL A 127 -3.77 14.04 2.55
CA VAL A 127 -3.02 13.85 3.81
C VAL A 127 -3.67 14.62 4.96
N ALA A 128 -4.11 15.85 4.74
CA ALA A 128 -4.80 16.65 5.76
C ALA A 128 -6.11 15.95 6.20
N PHE A 129 -6.93 15.54 5.25
CA PHE A 129 -8.16 14.79 5.52
C PHE A 129 -7.87 13.48 6.29
N ALA A 130 -6.87 12.71 5.85
CA ALA A 130 -6.51 11.46 6.50
C ALA A 130 -6.07 11.66 7.96
N ASN A 131 -5.26 12.69 8.24
CA ASN A 131 -4.83 13.00 9.59
C ASN A 131 -6.00 13.45 10.50
N GLU A 132 -6.98 14.16 9.95
CA GLU A 132 -8.12 14.70 10.70
C GLU A 132 -9.21 13.66 10.93
N HIS A 133 -9.50 12.81 9.93
CA HIS A 133 -10.70 11.97 9.93
C HIS A 133 -10.44 10.47 9.91
N LEU A 134 -9.24 10.03 9.46
CA LEU A 134 -8.95 8.61 9.26
C LEU A 134 -7.96 8.03 10.27
N ALA A 135 -7.35 8.84 11.13
CA ALA A 135 -6.44 8.38 12.18
C ALA A 135 -7.22 8.00 13.44
N GLY A 136 -6.93 6.81 14.00
CA GLY A 136 -7.55 6.33 15.24
C GLY A 136 -8.98 5.84 15.09
N ILE A 137 -9.42 5.47 13.88
CA ILE A 137 -10.75 4.92 13.64
C ILE A 137 -10.70 3.38 13.51
N PRO A 138 -11.79 2.66 13.88
CA PRO A 138 -11.83 1.21 13.86
C PRO A 138 -11.61 0.59 12.48
N TYR A 139 -11.03 -0.61 12.46
CA TYR A 139 -10.96 -1.39 11.22
C TYR A 139 -12.35 -1.90 10.82
N ASN A 140 -12.76 -1.63 9.58
CA ASN A 140 -14.03 -2.06 9.02
C ASN A 140 -13.81 -2.78 7.67
N LEU A 141 -13.83 -4.12 7.69
CA LEU A 141 -13.64 -4.93 6.49
C LEU A 141 -14.69 -4.68 5.40
N VAL A 142 -15.89 -4.27 5.80
CA VAL A 142 -17.05 -4.06 4.92
C VAL A 142 -17.34 -2.57 4.68
N ALA A 143 -16.33 -1.71 4.85
CA ALA A 143 -16.43 -0.29 4.53
C ALA A 143 -16.93 -0.11 3.07
N GLY A 144 -17.95 0.72 2.88
CA GLY A 144 -18.58 0.96 1.58
C GLY A 144 -19.67 -0.04 1.16
N ILE A 145 -19.85 -1.19 1.84
CA ILE A 145 -20.89 -2.17 1.45
C ILE A 145 -22.26 -1.76 1.97
N PHE A 146 -22.36 -1.45 3.27
CA PHE A 146 -23.65 -1.18 3.95
C PHE A 146 -23.87 0.30 4.24
N THR A 147 -22.89 1.14 3.94
CA THR A 147 -22.93 2.58 4.12
C THR A 147 -22.57 3.28 2.81
N SER A 148 -22.65 4.62 2.76
CA SER A 148 -22.02 5.37 1.68
C SER A 148 -20.55 5.00 1.61
N LYS A 149 -20.03 4.77 0.40
CA LYS A 149 -18.62 4.43 0.18
C LYS A 149 -17.72 5.56 0.71
N PHE A 150 -17.99 6.79 0.31
CA PHE A 150 -17.35 7.98 0.88
C PHE A 150 -18.15 8.55 2.04
N GLN A 151 -17.46 8.93 3.13
CA GLN A 151 -18.02 9.59 4.30
C GLN A 151 -17.07 10.70 4.77
N GLU A 152 -17.63 11.90 5.04
CA GLU A 152 -16.82 13.00 5.59
C GLU A 152 -16.28 12.70 7.00
N ALA A 153 -16.97 11.86 7.76
CA ALA A 153 -16.59 11.41 9.09
C ALA A 153 -16.83 9.89 9.20
N PRO A 154 -15.90 9.08 8.66
CA PRO A 154 -16.09 7.62 8.62
C PRO A 154 -15.99 7.01 10.01
N GLY A 155 -16.91 6.08 10.32
CA GLY A 155 -16.91 5.32 11.56
C GLY A 155 -15.96 4.12 11.57
N GLY A 156 -15.22 3.88 10.48
CA GLY A 156 -14.25 2.80 10.34
C GLY A 156 -13.85 2.58 8.89
N THR A 157 -12.65 2.05 8.67
CA THR A 157 -12.07 1.88 7.34
C THR A 157 -11.23 0.61 7.24
N GLN A 158 -10.83 0.22 6.03
CA GLN A 158 -9.81 -0.81 5.78
C GLN A 158 -8.66 -0.20 4.96
N CYS A 159 -7.56 -0.93 4.79
CA CYS A 159 -6.30 -0.37 4.29
C CYS A 159 -6.43 0.37 2.95
N ALA A 160 -7.02 -0.25 1.93
CA ALA A 160 -7.18 0.38 0.61
C ALA A 160 -8.27 1.46 0.62
N HIS A 161 -9.35 1.24 1.38
CA HIS A 161 -10.43 2.20 1.54
C HIS A 161 -9.93 3.49 2.22
N LEU A 162 -9.07 3.40 3.22
CA LEU A 162 -8.44 4.55 3.88
C LEU A 162 -7.72 5.45 2.87
N VAL A 163 -6.90 4.85 2.00
CA VAL A 163 -6.16 5.59 0.97
C VAL A 163 -7.11 6.22 -0.03
N TRP A 164 -8.07 5.44 -0.51
CA TRP A 164 -9.09 5.91 -1.45
C TRP A 164 -9.92 7.06 -0.86
N GLU A 165 -10.39 6.91 0.38
CA GLU A 165 -11.25 7.89 1.06
C GLU A 165 -10.53 9.23 1.25
N ALA A 166 -9.22 9.17 1.60
CA ALA A 166 -8.38 10.36 1.68
C ALA A 166 -8.33 11.12 0.34
N TYR A 167 -8.16 10.41 -0.78
CA TYR A 167 -8.13 11.04 -2.11
C TYR A 167 -9.52 11.43 -2.62
N GLN A 168 -10.53 10.60 -2.33
CA GLN A 168 -11.91 10.91 -2.71
C GLN A 168 -12.42 12.21 -2.07
N SER A 169 -11.95 12.56 -0.86
CA SER A 169 -12.25 13.85 -0.23
C SER A 169 -11.82 15.06 -1.07
N THR A 170 -10.84 14.86 -1.94
CA THR A 170 -10.34 15.88 -2.88
C THR A 170 -11.02 15.83 -4.26
N GLY A 171 -11.95 14.90 -4.45
CA GLY A 171 -12.59 14.62 -5.74
C GLY A 171 -11.70 13.79 -6.69
N LEU A 172 -10.66 13.09 -6.19
CA LEU A 172 -9.84 12.18 -6.97
C LEU A 172 -10.22 10.73 -6.62
N ASP A 173 -10.95 10.06 -7.51
CA ASP A 173 -11.39 8.68 -7.34
C ASP A 173 -10.30 7.69 -7.77
N LEU A 174 -9.63 7.07 -6.80
CA LEU A 174 -8.58 6.09 -7.08
C LEU A 174 -9.10 4.66 -7.29
N ASP A 175 -10.40 4.45 -7.21
CA ASP A 175 -11.02 3.15 -7.46
C ASP A 175 -11.12 2.86 -8.95
N SER A 176 -10.36 1.88 -9.43
CA SER A 176 -10.25 1.61 -10.86
C SER A 176 -11.44 0.86 -11.45
N ASP A 177 -12.22 0.14 -10.64
CA ASP A 177 -13.38 -0.65 -11.12
C ASP A 177 -14.75 -0.08 -10.72
N GLY A 178 -14.78 0.92 -9.82
CA GLY A 178 -15.99 1.56 -9.35
C GLY A 178 -16.86 0.68 -8.46
N GLY A 179 -16.31 -0.39 -7.92
CA GLY A 179 -17.00 -1.33 -7.04
C GLY A 179 -17.41 -0.73 -5.70
N LYS A 180 -18.13 -1.52 -4.89
CA LYS A 180 -18.51 -1.08 -3.53
C LYS A 180 -17.35 -1.15 -2.54
N ILE A 181 -16.41 -2.06 -2.78
CA ILE A 181 -15.22 -2.25 -1.94
C ILE A 181 -14.03 -1.77 -2.72
N VAL A 182 -13.23 -0.89 -2.14
CA VAL A 182 -11.94 -0.53 -2.69
C VAL A 182 -10.91 -1.59 -2.29
N THR A 183 -10.21 -2.13 -3.25
CA THR A 183 -9.15 -3.11 -3.04
C THR A 183 -7.77 -2.53 -3.31
N VAL A 184 -6.72 -3.20 -2.87
CA VAL A 184 -5.34 -2.83 -3.20
C VAL A 184 -5.10 -2.90 -4.71
N LYS A 185 -5.80 -3.82 -5.40
CA LYS A 185 -5.77 -3.93 -6.86
C LYS A 185 -6.31 -2.67 -7.55
N ASP A 186 -7.37 -2.07 -7.02
CA ASP A 186 -7.95 -0.85 -7.59
C ASP A 186 -6.97 0.30 -7.52
N LEU A 187 -6.31 0.48 -6.37
CA LEU A 187 -5.27 1.50 -6.22
C LEU A 187 -4.10 1.24 -7.17
N ALA A 188 -3.67 -0.02 -7.33
CA ALA A 188 -2.58 -0.38 -8.22
C ALA A 188 -2.87 -0.10 -9.69
N ASN A 189 -4.14 -0.20 -10.09
CA ASN A 189 -4.61 0.00 -11.47
C ASN A 189 -5.21 1.41 -11.71
N SER A 190 -5.16 2.30 -10.73
CA SER A 190 -5.71 3.64 -10.87
C SER A 190 -4.97 4.45 -11.94
N GLU A 191 -5.74 4.99 -12.90
CA GLU A 191 -5.19 5.82 -13.97
C GLU A 191 -4.59 7.15 -13.50
N TYR A 192 -4.86 7.55 -12.24
CA TYR A 192 -4.39 8.81 -11.65
C TYR A 192 -3.01 8.70 -11.01
N LEU A 193 -2.44 7.51 -10.95
CA LEU A 193 -1.19 7.24 -10.26
C LEU A 193 -0.07 6.83 -11.22
N ASP A 194 1.14 7.27 -10.92
CA ASP A 194 2.39 6.80 -11.53
C ASP A 194 3.07 5.79 -10.63
N VAL A 195 3.65 4.74 -11.22
CA VAL A 195 4.50 3.78 -10.52
C VAL A 195 5.90 4.37 -10.37
N VAL A 196 6.32 4.64 -9.13
CA VAL A 196 7.64 5.22 -8.79
C VAL A 196 8.67 4.14 -8.54
N GLN A 197 8.28 3.07 -7.84
CA GLN A 197 9.17 1.96 -7.50
C GLN A 197 8.38 0.66 -7.42
N VAL A 198 9.00 -0.43 -7.83
CA VAL A 198 8.51 -1.80 -7.65
C VAL A 198 9.61 -2.70 -7.11
N PHE A 199 9.23 -3.72 -6.34
CA PHE A 199 10.08 -4.79 -5.89
C PHE A 199 9.25 -6.06 -5.73
N GLY A 200 9.75 -7.21 -6.22
CA GLY A 200 9.07 -8.52 -6.10
C GLY A 200 7.78 -8.66 -6.91
N VAL A 201 7.48 -7.74 -7.84
CA VAL A 201 6.33 -7.80 -8.74
C VAL A 201 6.79 -7.61 -10.19
N ASP A 202 6.03 -8.16 -11.14
CA ASP A 202 6.27 -7.87 -12.55
C ASP A 202 5.83 -6.42 -12.83
N PRO A 203 6.71 -5.59 -13.41
CA PRO A 203 6.38 -4.19 -13.68
C PRO A 203 5.30 -3.99 -14.75
N GLU A 204 4.97 -5.01 -15.55
CA GLU A 204 3.87 -4.95 -16.53
C GLU A 204 2.61 -5.65 -16.05
N GLU A 205 2.70 -6.49 -15.03
CA GLU A 205 1.58 -7.18 -14.42
C GLU A 205 1.61 -6.97 -12.91
N ILE A 206 1.51 -5.70 -12.52
CA ILE A 206 1.66 -5.26 -11.13
C ILE A 206 0.64 -5.95 -10.21
N TRP A 207 -0.59 -6.16 -10.71
CA TRP A 207 -1.62 -6.87 -9.98
C TRP A 207 -2.44 -7.76 -10.93
N PRO A 208 -2.11 -9.06 -11.00
CA PRO A 208 -2.81 -10.02 -11.85
C PRO A 208 -4.25 -10.28 -11.40
#